data_8c679036c7102d3f25245da4824aa260
#
_entry.id   8c679036c7102d3f25245da4824aa260
#
_cell.length_a   1.000
_cell.length_b   1.000
_cell.length_c   1.000
_cell.angle_alpha   90.00
_cell.angle_beta   90.00
_cell.angle_gamma   90.00
#
_symmetry.space_group_name_H-M   'P 1'
#
loop_
_entity.id
_entity.type
_entity.pdbx_description
1 polymer ?
#
loop_
_entity_poly.entity_id
_entity_poly.type
_entity_poly.pdbx_seq_one_letter_code
_entity_poly.pdbx_strand_id
1 'polypeptide(L)'
;MRVAILESIVMPAGHEVEFDRILINELKQQGHEPVLFVPENFPFKVDYGVDIVYLEGGEVVTYAGASKWKKPFLSILRERRRRSWFTSAAQKIKEHNIDALIIPTGTYRYIKALLDTPLKDSQAAVHVIFHGIGKGEMDRFIKQAHRANAYKNVYLDVISLRDDMLCPDLPRVRKILPPVFLPSSELSGKQGNGTTQGAANQQEFEHLNSTDGIGTNEECTISVDKPIKLGFFGQFRKEKNIERFIDAFVSLNYDDSVQLVVQGATVKPEDGELFESIIKQYSKYSNIQFIHASLIGKDWDRALLSVDALLLPYGAERYRYHWAAMLFTAIGFHKPVLISPEINPEVLEQYSIGEVLNLDSVNSIGQGIQRFVENLQHNKEQYKQGLMNANEDYSHRALIQSIINV
;
A
#
# COMPACT_ATOMS: atom_id res chain seq x y z
N MET A 1 -19.85 8.74 16.20
CA MET A 1 -19.53 9.95 15.43
C MET A 1 -19.86 9.73 13.97
N ARG A 2 -20.26 10.77 13.28
CA ARG A 2 -20.41 10.76 11.83
C ARG A 2 -19.13 11.28 11.18
N VAL A 3 -18.46 10.43 10.40
CA VAL A 3 -17.11 10.71 9.88
C VAL A 3 -17.14 10.76 8.35
N ALA A 4 -16.79 11.91 7.77
CA ALA A 4 -16.66 12.04 6.33
C ALA A 4 -15.25 11.66 5.88
N ILE A 5 -15.16 10.92 4.78
CA ILE A 5 -13.89 10.63 4.07
C ILE A 5 -13.93 11.38 2.75
N LEU A 6 -13.03 12.34 2.54
CA LEU A 6 -12.98 13.13 1.32
C LEU A 6 -11.94 12.55 0.37
N GLU A 7 -12.41 11.79 -0.62
CA GLU A 7 -11.55 11.26 -1.67
C GLU A 7 -11.67 12.07 -2.97
N SER A 8 -10.54 12.53 -3.46
CA SER A 8 -10.44 13.33 -4.69
C SER A 8 -9.34 12.86 -5.64
N ILE A 9 -8.73 11.70 -5.33
CA ILE A 9 -7.67 11.10 -6.13
C ILE A 9 -8.23 9.92 -6.93
N VAL A 10 -7.96 9.93 -8.22
CA VAL A 10 -8.28 8.84 -9.13
C VAL A 10 -6.98 8.31 -9.70
N MET A 11 -6.52 7.16 -9.19
CA MET A 11 -5.33 6.47 -9.70
C MET A 11 -5.75 5.21 -10.47
N PRO A 12 -5.09 4.91 -11.61
CA PRO A 12 -5.41 3.70 -12.40
C PRO A 12 -5.13 2.39 -11.64
N ALA A 13 -4.09 2.39 -10.84
CA ALA A 13 -3.67 1.28 -9.99
C ALA A 13 -2.95 1.85 -8.76
N GLY A 14 -3.53 1.74 -7.59
CA GLY A 14 -2.98 2.25 -6.35
C GLY A 14 -3.65 1.60 -5.15
N HIS A 15 -3.02 1.73 -4.01
CA HIS A 15 -3.53 1.25 -2.74
C HIS A 15 -4.59 2.19 -2.13
N GLU A 16 -4.92 3.31 -2.80
CA GLU A 16 -5.86 4.31 -2.30
C GLU A 16 -7.25 3.70 -2.08
N VAL A 17 -7.75 2.92 -3.04
CA VAL A 17 -9.05 2.24 -2.92
C VAL A 17 -9.09 1.31 -1.71
N GLU A 18 -8.00 0.59 -1.48
CA GLU A 18 -7.91 -0.33 -0.35
C GLU A 18 -7.75 0.43 0.98
N PHE A 19 -7.02 1.54 0.96
CA PHE A 19 -6.90 2.41 2.13
C PHE A 19 -8.25 3.03 2.52
N ASP A 20 -9.04 3.49 1.55
CA ASP A 20 -10.40 3.96 1.82
C ASP A 20 -11.29 2.86 2.40
N ARG A 21 -11.19 1.62 1.88
CA ARG A 21 -11.92 0.47 2.43
C ARG A 21 -11.54 0.19 3.87
N ILE A 22 -10.25 0.25 4.19
CA ILE A 22 -9.75 0.08 5.55
C ILE A 22 -10.38 1.13 6.47
N LEU A 23 -10.34 2.41 6.10
CA LEU A 23 -10.94 3.49 6.87
C LEU A 23 -12.44 3.27 7.09
N ILE A 24 -13.18 3.00 6.01
CA ILE A 24 -14.64 2.84 6.05
C ILE A 24 -15.04 1.64 6.91
N ASN A 25 -14.41 0.48 6.67
CA ASN A 25 -14.77 -0.75 7.37
C ASN A 25 -14.46 -0.65 8.85
N GLU A 26 -13.28 -0.13 9.20
CA GLU A 26 -12.89 -0.02 10.60
C GLU A 26 -13.70 1.03 11.35
N LEU A 27 -14.04 2.18 10.72
CA LEU A 27 -14.96 3.15 11.30
C LEU A 27 -16.31 2.52 11.64
N LYS A 28 -16.88 1.70 10.73
CA LYS A 28 -18.12 0.95 11.00
C LYS A 28 -17.98 -0.03 12.16
N GLN A 29 -16.86 -0.76 12.21
CA GLN A 29 -16.61 -1.73 13.28
C GLN A 29 -16.49 -1.07 14.66
N GLN A 30 -15.96 0.15 14.71
CA GLN A 30 -15.87 0.95 15.93
C GLN A 30 -17.17 1.72 16.26
N GLY A 31 -18.26 1.49 15.52
CA GLY A 31 -19.57 2.10 15.76
C GLY A 31 -19.70 3.55 15.29
N HIS A 32 -18.85 3.96 14.34
CA HIS A 32 -18.97 5.25 13.67
C HIS A 32 -19.80 5.12 12.38
N GLU A 33 -20.31 6.23 11.89
CA GLU A 33 -21.08 6.34 10.66
C GLU A 33 -20.21 7.00 9.58
N PRO A 34 -19.51 6.24 8.72
CA PRO A 34 -18.73 6.80 7.63
C PRO A 34 -19.62 7.28 6.47
N VAL A 35 -19.24 8.41 5.89
CA VAL A 35 -19.87 9.02 4.69
C VAL A 35 -18.75 9.38 3.71
N LEU A 36 -18.93 9.11 2.42
CA LEU A 36 -17.92 9.41 1.41
C LEU A 36 -18.21 10.73 0.70
N PHE A 37 -17.32 11.70 0.82
CA PHE A 37 -17.35 12.98 0.10
C PHE A 37 -16.47 12.88 -1.14
N VAL A 38 -17.06 13.10 -2.31
CA VAL A 38 -16.34 13.00 -3.60
C VAL A 38 -16.69 14.15 -4.53
N PRO A 39 -15.81 14.55 -5.45
CA PRO A 39 -16.14 15.46 -6.54
C PRO A 39 -17.29 14.96 -7.42
N GLU A 40 -17.94 15.87 -8.12
CA GLU A 40 -18.93 15.54 -9.17
C GLU A 40 -18.32 14.55 -10.18
N ASN A 41 -19.13 13.61 -10.66
CA ASN A 41 -18.74 12.59 -11.63
C ASN A 41 -17.49 11.79 -11.21
N PHE A 42 -17.32 11.52 -9.90
CA PHE A 42 -16.23 10.72 -9.40
C PHE A 42 -16.29 9.30 -9.98
N PRO A 43 -15.22 8.81 -10.63
CA PRO A 43 -15.23 7.50 -11.28
C PRO A 43 -15.01 6.40 -10.25
N PHE A 44 -16.04 5.93 -9.61
CA PHE A 44 -15.99 4.82 -8.66
C PHE A 44 -15.50 3.55 -9.33
N LYS A 45 -14.57 2.86 -8.66
CA LYS A 45 -14.09 1.55 -9.05
C LYS A 45 -14.73 0.42 -8.25
N VAL A 46 -15.27 0.76 -7.09
CA VAL A 46 -15.87 -0.17 -6.14
C VAL A 46 -17.06 0.49 -5.46
N ASP A 47 -18.00 -0.32 -5.00
CA ASP A 47 -19.01 0.10 -4.04
C ASP A 47 -18.43 0.02 -2.62
N TYR A 48 -18.42 1.14 -1.92
CA TYR A 48 -17.96 1.22 -0.53
C TYR A 48 -19.07 0.92 0.50
N GLY A 49 -20.32 0.80 0.05
CA GLY A 49 -21.49 0.52 0.91
C GLY A 49 -21.74 1.59 1.97
N VAL A 50 -21.52 2.87 1.63
CA VAL A 50 -21.77 4.04 2.46
C VAL A 50 -22.47 5.14 1.67
N ASP A 51 -23.11 6.08 2.38
CA ASP A 51 -23.68 7.26 1.75
C ASP A 51 -22.61 8.08 1.02
N ILE A 52 -22.98 8.55 -0.17
CA ILE A 52 -22.11 9.36 -1.02
C ILE A 52 -22.66 10.77 -1.08
N VAL A 53 -21.81 11.74 -0.79
CA VAL A 53 -22.11 13.17 -0.89
C VAL A 53 -21.21 13.80 -1.95
N TYR A 54 -21.81 14.36 -2.98
CA TYR A 54 -21.10 15.04 -4.06
C TYR A 54 -20.74 16.46 -3.66
N LEU A 55 -19.44 16.80 -3.88
CA LEU A 55 -18.89 18.13 -3.61
C LEU A 55 -18.98 18.99 -4.87
N GLU A 56 -19.51 20.18 -4.73
CA GLU A 56 -19.56 21.17 -5.80
C GLU A 56 -18.16 21.66 -6.17
N GLY A 57 -17.94 22.00 -7.43
CA GLY A 57 -16.67 22.52 -7.91
C GLY A 57 -16.11 21.78 -9.12
N GLY A 58 -16.90 20.83 -9.64
CA GLY A 58 -16.64 20.10 -10.87
C GLY A 58 -15.74 18.87 -10.69
N GLU A 59 -15.48 18.20 -11.78
CA GLU A 59 -14.84 16.88 -11.86
C GLU A 59 -13.37 16.86 -11.46
N VAL A 60 -12.85 15.67 -11.16
CA VAL A 60 -11.43 15.43 -10.93
C VAL A 60 -10.60 15.79 -12.17
N VAL A 61 -9.50 16.51 -11.97
CA VAL A 61 -8.57 16.89 -13.03
C VAL A 61 -7.42 15.87 -13.10
N THR A 62 -7.30 15.18 -14.24
CA THR A 62 -6.22 14.22 -14.51
C THR A 62 -5.15 14.81 -15.44
N TYR A 63 -3.92 14.30 -15.36
CA TYR A 63 -2.83 14.63 -16.29
C TYR A 63 -2.64 13.55 -17.36
N ALA A 64 -3.44 12.47 -17.34
CA ALA A 64 -3.35 11.39 -18.30
C ALA A 64 -3.52 11.90 -19.73
N GLY A 65 -2.61 11.57 -20.64
CA GLY A 65 -2.63 12.02 -22.03
C GLY A 65 -2.34 13.52 -22.27
N ALA A 66 -2.08 14.31 -21.22
CA ALA A 66 -1.84 15.74 -21.37
C ALA A 66 -0.42 16.04 -21.88
N SER A 67 -0.31 16.88 -22.92
CA SER A 67 0.96 17.40 -23.41
C SER A 67 1.68 18.26 -22.37
N LYS A 68 3.01 18.38 -22.49
CA LYS A 68 3.83 19.18 -21.56
C LYS A 68 3.31 20.62 -21.39
N TRP A 69 2.80 21.23 -22.46
CA TRP A 69 2.27 22.60 -22.48
C TRP A 69 0.94 22.76 -21.75
N LYS A 70 0.11 21.72 -21.72
CA LYS A 70 -1.19 21.74 -21.02
C LYS A 70 -1.05 21.55 -19.50
N LYS A 71 0.01 20.90 -19.05
CA LYS A 71 0.21 20.57 -17.62
C LYS A 71 0.14 21.77 -16.68
N PRO A 72 0.73 22.95 -16.97
CA PRO A 72 0.61 24.13 -16.09
C PRO A 72 -0.84 24.59 -15.90
N PHE A 73 -1.63 24.64 -16.99
CA PHE A 73 -3.04 25.02 -16.94
C PHE A 73 -3.87 24.02 -16.13
N LEU A 74 -3.65 22.74 -16.35
CA LEU A 74 -4.30 21.67 -15.59
C LEU A 74 -3.92 21.74 -14.10
N SER A 75 -2.68 22.13 -13.78
CA SER A 75 -2.24 22.33 -12.41
C SER A 75 -3.02 23.46 -11.74
N ILE A 76 -3.19 24.59 -12.41
CA ILE A 76 -3.97 25.73 -11.90
C ILE A 76 -5.44 25.34 -11.73
N LEU A 77 -6.02 24.66 -12.72
CA LEU A 77 -7.40 24.18 -12.66
C LEU A 77 -7.59 23.21 -11.48
N ARG A 78 -6.65 22.28 -11.28
CA ARG A 78 -6.66 21.32 -10.17
C ARG A 78 -6.64 22.02 -8.81
N GLU A 79 -5.80 23.05 -8.64
CA GLU A 79 -5.75 23.85 -7.41
C GLU A 79 -7.07 24.61 -7.18
N ARG A 80 -7.66 25.18 -8.24
CA ARG A 80 -8.94 25.88 -8.16
C ARG A 80 -10.06 24.91 -7.75
N ARG A 81 -10.13 23.73 -8.39
CA ARG A 81 -11.14 22.71 -8.07
C ARG A 81 -11.01 22.20 -6.64
N ARG A 82 -9.80 21.95 -6.17
CA ARG A 82 -9.55 21.53 -4.79
C ARG A 82 -10.11 22.55 -3.78
N ARG A 83 -9.89 23.86 -4.02
CA ARG A 83 -10.48 24.88 -3.17
C ARG A 83 -12.01 24.89 -3.22
N SER A 84 -12.59 24.71 -4.39
CA SER A 84 -14.04 24.62 -4.52
C SER A 84 -14.59 23.41 -3.76
N TRP A 85 -13.97 22.22 -3.88
CA TRP A 85 -14.37 21.04 -3.12
C TRP A 85 -14.26 21.25 -1.61
N PHE A 86 -13.19 21.90 -1.13
CA PHE A 86 -13.03 22.19 0.30
C PHE A 86 -14.03 23.23 0.80
N THR A 87 -14.40 24.19 -0.03
CA THR A 87 -15.48 25.13 0.30
C THR A 87 -16.83 24.43 0.39
N SER A 88 -17.12 23.55 -0.58
CA SER A 88 -18.34 22.72 -0.55
C SER A 88 -18.33 21.77 0.65
N ALA A 89 -17.19 21.13 0.95
CA ALA A 89 -17.06 20.25 2.11
C ALA A 89 -17.36 20.99 3.43
N ALA A 90 -16.89 22.22 3.59
CA ALA A 90 -17.19 23.03 4.78
C ALA A 90 -18.70 23.29 4.96
N GLN A 91 -19.44 23.40 3.87
CA GLN A 91 -20.89 23.51 3.87
C GLN A 91 -21.55 22.16 4.19
N LYS A 92 -21.12 21.09 3.49
CA LYS A 92 -21.66 19.73 3.65
C LYS A 92 -21.42 19.16 5.05
N ILE A 93 -20.33 19.53 5.72
CA ILE A 93 -20.07 19.20 7.13
C ILE A 93 -21.22 19.66 8.03
N LYS A 94 -21.71 20.89 7.83
CA LYS A 94 -22.83 21.44 8.59
C LYS A 94 -24.16 20.79 8.21
N GLU A 95 -24.42 20.62 6.90
CA GLU A 95 -25.65 20.02 6.39
C GLU A 95 -25.85 18.57 6.86
N HIS A 96 -24.76 17.82 6.95
CA HIS A 96 -24.78 16.39 7.29
C HIS A 96 -24.35 16.10 8.74
N ASN A 97 -24.13 17.12 9.58
CA ASN A 97 -23.68 16.99 10.98
C ASN A 97 -22.45 16.08 11.12
N ILE A 98 -21.40 16.39 10.36
CA ILE A 98 -20.14 15.66 10.38
C ILE A 98 -19.30 16.08 11.57
N ASP A 99 -18.85 15.11 12.37
CA ASP A 99 -17.99 15.33 13.54
C ASP A 99 -16.50 15.39 13.18
N ALA A 100 -16.08 14.61 12.17
CA ALA A 100 -14.71 14.58 11.68
C ALA A 100 -14.66 14.41 10.15
N LEU A 101 -13.67 15.04 9.51
CA LEU A 101 -13.38 14.90 8.10
C LEU A 101 -11.98 14.31 7.94
N ILE A 102 -11.85 13.18 7.27
CA ILE A 102 -10.59 12.54 6.92
C ILE A 102 -10.30 12.78 5.43
N ILE A 103 -9.14 13.34 5.11
CA ILE A 103 -8.61 13.45 3.75
C ILE A 103 -7.51 12.41 3.64
N PRO A 104 -7.76 11.22 3.03
CA PRO A 104 -6.91 10.05 3.15
C PRO A 104 -5.55 10.18 2.44
N THR A 105 -5.44 11.08 1.46
CA THR A 105 -4.19 11.26 0.70
C THR A 105 -3.88 12.75 0.51
N GLY A 106 -3.08 13.30 1.40
CA GLY A 106 -2.69 14.70 1.44
C GLY A 106 -1.32 14.99 0.84
N THR A 107 -1.13 16.23 0.42
CA THR A 107 0.17 16.84 0.11
C THR A 107 0.21 18.24 0.70
N TYR A 108 1.36 18.90 0.75
CA TYR A 108 1.45 20.30 1.20
C TYR A 108 0.47 21.25 0.46
N ARG A 109 0.07 20.91 -0.77
CA ARG A 109 -0.93 21.66 -1.55
C ARG A 109 -2.33 21.51 -0.98
N TYR A 110 -2.65 20.38 -0.38
CA TYR A 110 -3.93 20.17 0.31
C TYR A 110 -4.02 21.06 1.54
N ILE A 111 -2.96 21.13 2.36
CA ILE A 111 -2.91 22.06 3.50
C ILE A 111 -3.13 23.49 3.03
N LYS A 112 -2.41 23.93 1.99
CA LYS A 112 -2.56 25.28 1.43
C LYS A 112 -4.00 25.54 0.99
N ALA A 113 -4.62 24.64 0.24
CA ALA A 113 -5.99 24.81 -0.22
C ALA A 113 -6.99 24.82 0.94
N LEU A 114 -6.82 23.95 1.93
CA LEU A 114 -7.64 23.93 3.15
C LEU A 114 -7.60 25.29 3.87
N LEU A 115 -6.40 25.80 4.10
CA LEU A 115 -6.20 27.07 4.81
C LEU A 115 -6.67 28.32 4.04
N ASP A 116 -6.85 28.18 2.73
CA ASP A 116 -7.39 29.27 1.87
C ASP A 116 -8.93 29.17 1.72
N THR A 117 -9.62 28.28 2.46
CA THR A 117 -11.07 28.05 2.38
C THR A 117 -11.74 28.08 3.77
N PRO A 118 -13.09 28.15 3.87
CA PRO A 118 -13.79 28.10 5.15
C PRO A 118 -13.62 26.78 5.91
N LEU A 119 -13.08 25.73 5.27
CA LEU A 119 -12.86 24.42 5.91
C LEU A 119 -11.93 24.51 7.12
N LYS A 120 -10.97 25.44 7.12
CA LYS A 120 -10.08 25.70 8.26
C LYS A 120 -10.80 26.10 9.55
N ASP A 121 -11.98 26.70 9.42
CA ASP A 121 -12.81 27.19 10.52
C ASP A 121 -14.00 26.23 10.80
N SER A 122 -13.94 25.00 10.27
CA SER A 122 -14.96 23.98 10.47
C SER A 122 -15.11 23.62 11.94
N GLN A 123 -16.34 23.25 12.35
CA GLN A 123 -16.58 22.66 13.68
C GLN A 123 -16.09 21.22 13.77
N ALA A 124 -16.03 20.51 12.64
CA ALA A 124 -15.49 19.15 12.58
C ALA A 124 -13.96 19.16 12.71
N ALA A 125 -13.42 18.11 13.32
CA ALA A 125 -11.99 17.83 13.24
C ALA A 125 -11.60 17.49 11.79
N VAL A 126 -10.54 18.11 11.25
CA VAL A 126 -10.09 17.89 9.87
C VAL A 126 -8.72 17.22 9.89
N HIS A 127 -8.68 15.99 9.46
CA HIS A 127 -7.48 15.15 9.41
C HIS A 127 -6.96 15.05 7.98
N VAL A 128 -5.73 15.49 7.74
CA VAL A 128 -5.07 15.35 6.43
C VAL A 128 -3.97 14.31 6.58
N ILE A 129 -4.15 13.14 5.96
CA ILE A 129 -3.22 12.02 6.06
C ILE A 129 -2.14 12.14 4.96
N PHE A 130 -0.88 12.03 5.36
CA PHE A 130 0.27 12.02 4.47
C PHE A 130 0.89 10.63 4.47
N HIS A 131 0.99 10.01 3.29
CA HIS A 131 1.64 8.71 3.10
C HIS A 131 3.18 8.78 3.09
N GLY A 132 3.72 9.70 3.85
CA GLY A 132 5.14 10.08 3.89
C GLY A 132 5.37 11.47 3.26
N ILE A 133 6.53 12.04 3.56
CA ILE A 133 6.93 13.36 3.05
C ILE A 133 8.33 13.23 2.48
N GLY A 134 8.45 13.35 1.15
CA GLY A 134 9.72 13.27 0.45
C GLY A 134 10.64 14.44 0.82
N LYS A 135 11.95 14.18 0.84
CA LYS A 135 12.99 15.18 1.18
C LYS A 135 12.80 16.51 0.43
N GLY A 136 12.44 16.48 -0.85
CA GLY A 136 12.24 17.68 -1.67
C GLY A 136 10.92 18.44 -1.39
N GLU A 137 10.03 17.89 -0.56
CA GLU A 137 8.75 18.51 -0.18
C GLU A 137 8.72 18.97 1.28
N MET A 138 9.69 18.58 2.09
CA MET A 138 9.73 18.81 3.53
C MET A 138 9.61 20.29 3.88
N ASP A 139 10.42 21.18 3.28
CA ASP A 139 10.37 22.62 3.56
C ASP A 139 9.00 23.23 3.26
N ARG A 140 8.37 22.75 2.17
CA ARG A 140 7.03 23.21 1.77
C ARG A 140 5.97 22.70 2.73
N PHE A 141 6.11 21.46 3.18
CA PHE A 141 5.24 20.89 4.21
C PHE A 141 5.35 21.66 5.52
N ILE A 142 6.55 21.83 6.06
CA ILE A 142 6.82 22.57 7.31
C ILE A 142 6.22 23.97 7.26
N LYS A 143 6.45 24.71 6.16
CA LYS A 143 5.86 26.04 5.96
C LYS A 143 4.33 26.04 6.07
N GLN A 144 3.65 25.04 5.50
CA GLN A 144 2.19 24.97 5.59
C GLN A 144 1.74 24.44 6.97
N ALA A 145 2.50 23.56 7.59
CA ALA A 145 2.22 23.04 8.92
C ALA A 145 2.25 24.15 9.99
N HIS A 146 3.22 25.06 9.94
CA HIS A 146 3.23 26.25 10.80
C HIS A 146 1.97 27.09 10.63
N ARG A 147 1.47 27.26 9.40
CA ARG A 147 0.21 27.97 9.17
C ARG A 147 -1.00 27.22 9.73
N ALA A 148 -1.02 25.90 9.55
CA ALA A 148 -2.09 25.06 10.04
C ALA A 148 -2.17 25.01 11.57
N ASN A 149 -1.05 25.17 12.26
CA ASN A 149 -0.97 25.13 13.72
C ASN A 149 -1.81 26.23 14.41
N ALA A 150 -2.20 27.27 13.69
CA ALA A 150 -3.11 28.30 14.19
C ALA A 150 -4.58 27.81 14.32
N TYR A 151 -4.92 26.68 13.71
CA TYR A 151 -6.29 26.15 13.65
C TYR A 151 -6.41 24.89 14.50
N LYS A 152 -7.19 24.97 15.59
CA LYS A 152 -7.30 23.91 16.61
C LYS A 152 -7.97 22.61 16.09
N ASN A 153 -8.75 22.71 15.03
CA ASN A 153 -9.48 21.62 14.42
C ASN A 153 -8.73 20.95 13.25
N VAL A 154 -7.54 21.42 12.86
CA VAL A 154 -6.77 20.88 11.72
C VAL A 154 -5.61 20.04 12.23
N TYR A 155 -5.57 18.79 11.83
CA TYR A 155 -4.54 17.81 12.14
C TYR A 155 -3.83 17.34 10.88
N LEU A 156 -2.51 17.20 10.94
CA LEU A 156 -1.68 16.72 9.85
C LEU A 156 -1.08 15.38 10.28
N ASP A 157 -1.70 14.31 9.83
CA ASP A 157 -1.38 12.95 10.23
C ASP A 157 -0.38 12.35 9.25
N VAL A 158 0.86 12.18 9.68
CA VAL A 158 1.93 11.65 8.84
C VAL A 158 2.12 10.17 9.13
N ILE A 159 1.86 9.31 8.16
CA ILE A 159 2.22 7.91 8.24
C ILE A 159 3.74 7.81 8.17
N SER A 160 4.36 7.51 9.29
CA SER A 160 5.82 7.36 9.41
C SER A 160 6.18 6.39 10.51
N LEU A 161 7.28 5.68 10.31
CA LEU A 161 7.91 4.82 11.32
C LEU A 161 9.05 5.56 12.05
N ARG A 162 9.44 6.73 11.54
CA ARG A 162 10.57 7.52 12.02
C ARG A 162 10.08 8.66 12.88
N ASP A 163 10.79 8.92 13.98
CA ASP A 163 10.48 10.03 14.89
C ASP A 163 11.08 11.36 14.45
N ASP A 164 12.10 11.35 13.59
CA ASP A 164 12.72 12.55 13.03
C ASP A 164 11.79 13.36 12.08
N MET A 165 10.63 12.78 11.73
CA MET A 165 9.57 13.47 10.98
C MET A 165 8.69 14.36 11.85
N LEU A 166 8.80 14.27 13.18
CA LEU A 166 8.03 15.08 14.11
C LEU A 166 8.73 16.40 14.39
N CYS A 167 7.97 17.47 14.28
CA CYS A 167 8.40 18.80 14.70
C CYS A 167 7.82 19.08 16.09
N PRO A 168 8.62 19.11 17.17
CA PRO A 168 8.11 19.33 18.52
C PRO A 168 7.28 20.63 18.68
N ASP A 169 7.61 21.64 17.90
CA ASP A 169 6.90 22.92 17.90
C ASP A 169 5.58 22.93 17.14
N LEU A 170 5.20 21.79 16.53
CA LEU A 170 3.99 21.64 15.72
C LEU A 170 3.07 20.53 16.25
N PRO A 171 2.37 20.74 17.38
CA PRO A 171 1.57 19.70 18.04
C PRO A 171 0.42 19.17 17.19
N ARG A 172 0.09 19.83 16.08
CA ARG A 172 -0.92 19.37 15.12
C ARG A 172 -0.34 18.47 14.02
N VAL A 173 0.98 18.36 13.94
CA VAL A 173 1.65 17.34 13.11
C VAL A 173 1.84 16.11 13.97
N ARG A 174 1.17 15.02 13.61
CA ARG A 174 1.16 13.80 14.40
C ARG A 174 1.71 12.64 13.56
N LYS A 175 2.45 11.77 14.22
CA LYS A 175 2.84 10.50 13.63
C LYS A 175 1.70 9.50 13.82
N ILE A 176 1.30 8.85 12.75
CA ILE A 176 0.39 7.71 12.78
C ILE A 176 1.07 6.51 12.13
N LEU A 177 0.67 5.31 12.54
CA LEU A 177 1.23 4.08 12.00
C LEU A 177 0.51 3.67 10.71
N PRO A 178 1.24 3.04 9.75
CA PRO A 178 0.62 2.49 8.55
C PRO A 178 -0.26 1.27 8.91
N PRO A 179 -1.36 1.05 8.17
CA PRO A 179 -2.14 -0.16 8.35
C PRO A 179 -1.56 -1.35 7.61
N VAL A 180 -1.80 -2.55 8.10
CA VAL A 180 -1.61 -3.79 7.35
C VAL A 180 -2.65 -3.94 6.24
N PHE A 181 -2.30 -4.68 5.18
CA PHE A 181 -3.24 -5.11 4.14
C PHE A 181 -3.53 -6.59 4.32
N LEU A 182 -4.79 -6.92 4.57
CA LEU A 182 -5.22 -8.28 4.88
C LEU A 182 -5.75 -9.01 3.63
N PRO A 183 -5.70 -10.35 3.59
CA PRO A 183 -6.40 -11.13 2.58
C PRO A 183 -7.88 -10.80 2.52
N SER A 184 -8.46 -10.75 1.34
CA SER A 184 -9.88 -10.37 1.13
C SER A 184 -10.88 -11.25 1.89
N SER A 185 -10.52 -12.50 2.16
CA SER A 185 -11.33 -13.44 2.94
C SER A 185 -11.46 -13.07 4.42
N GLU A 186 -10.45 -12.40 4.98
CA GLU A 186 -10.47 -11.93 6.37
C GLU A 186 -11.20 -10.59 6.53
N LEU A 187 -11.22 -9.78 5.48
CA LEU A 187 -12.03 -8.56 5.43
C LEU A 187 -13.53 -8.86 5.29
N SER A 188 -13.88 -10.03 4.75
CA SER A 188 -15.27 -10.46 4.48
C SER A 188 -15.97 -11.15 5.66
N GLY A 189 -15.39 -11.18 6.85
CA GLY A 189 -15.99 -11.79 8.05
C GLY A 189 -17.30 -11.13 8.48
N LYS A 190 -18.36 -11.41 7.73
CA LYS A 190 -19.81 -11.12 7.85
C LYS A 190 -20.31 -10.14 6.80
N GLN A 191 -20.48 -10.62 5.54
CA GLN A 191 -21.61 -10.14 4.71
C GLN A 191 -21.86 -11.07 3.52
N GLY A 192 -23.15 -11.30 3.26
CA GLY A 192 -23.67 -12.26 2.33
C GLY A 192 -23.46 -11.94 0.85
N ASN A 193 -23.69 -12.97 0.06
CA ASN A 193 -23.79 -13.09 -1.39
C ASN A 193 -24.06 -11.79 -2.17
N GLY A 194 -23.09 -11.38 -2.99
CA GLY A 194 -23.30 -10.39 -4.04
C GLY A 194 -22.41 -10.73 -5.23
N THR A 195 -23.02 -11.32 -6.23
CA THR A 195 -22.49 -11.59 -7.56
C THR A 195 -22.08 -10.30 -8.26
N THR A 196 -20.83 -10.20 -8.73
CA THR A 196 -20.50 -9.25 -9.81
C THR A 196 -19.53 -9.91 -10.79
N GLN A 197 -20.00 -9.98 -12.02
CA GLN A 197 -19.31 -10.43 -13.22
C GLN A 197 -18.17 -9.44 -13.58
N GLY A 198 -17.03 -10.01 -13.91
CA GLY A 198 -15.93 -9.35 -14.60
C GLY A 198 -15.22 -10.41 -15.44
N ALA A 199 -15.76 -10.65 -16.64
CA ALA A 199 -15.17 -11.56 -17.61
C ALA A 199 -14.03 -10.89 -18.36
N ALA A 200 -12.80 -11.33 -18.16
CA ALA A 200 -11.74 -11.37 -19.17
C ALA A 200 -10.51 -12.08 -18.62
N ASN A 201 -10.05 -13.08 -19.36
CA ASN A 201 -8.80 -13.86 -19.19
C ASN A 201 -8.80 -14.98 -18.14
N GLN A 202 -9.65 -16.00 -18.37
CA GLN A 202 -9.61 -17.26 -17.62
C GLN A 202 -8.67 -18.35 -18.21
N GLN A 203 -8.01 -18.13 -19.33
CA GLN A 203 -7.34 -19.24 -20.06
C GLN A 203 -5.90 -19.55 -19.65
N GLU A 204 -5.20 -18.72 -18.89
CA GLU A 204 -3.80 -19.01 -18.50
C GLU A 204 -3.61 -19.64 -17.11
N PHE A 205 -4.65 -19.69 -16.29
CA PHE A 205 -4.55 -20.19 -14.90
C PHE A 205 -5.02 -21.64 -14.68
N GLU A 206 -5.62 -22.30 -15.66
CA GLU A 206 -6.14 -23.68 -15.52
C GLU A 206 -5.06 -24.76 -15.47
N HIS A 207 -3.82 -24.47 -15.83
CA HIS A 207 -2.73 -25.47 -15.79
C HIS A 207 -2.06 -25.65 -14.41
N LEU A 208 -2.46 -24.92 -13.37
CA LEU A 208 -1.85 -24.95 -12.05
C LEU A 208 -2.58 -25.79 -10.99
N ASN A 209 -3.75 -26.36 -11.31
CA ASN A 209 -4.57 -27.10 -10.34
C ASN A 209 -5.05 -28.47 -10.86
N SER A 210 -4.13 -29.41 -11.13
CA SER A 210 -4.50 -30.78 -11.27
C SER A 210 -3.69 -31.69 -10.32
N THR A 211 -4.15 -31.80 -9.08
CA THR A 211 -4.07 -33.04 -8.28
C THR A 211 -5.00 -32.92 -7.07
N ASP A 212 -6.25 -33.29 -7.27
CA ASP A 212 -7.14 -33.71 -6.21
C ASP A 212 -6.93 -35.19 -5.93
N GLY A 213 -6.88 -35.55 -4.67
CA GLY A 213 -6.84 -36.93 -4.23
C GLY A 213 -6.95 -37.05 -2.72
N ILE A 214 -8.20 -37.01 -2.19
CA ILE A 214 -8.50 -37.44 -0.82
C ILE A 214 -8.43 -38.96 -0.79
N GLY A 215 -7.49 -39.50 -0.03
CA GLY A 215 -7.38 -40.92 0.23
C GLY A 215 -6.62 -41.18 1.52
N THR A 216 -7.36 -41.65 2.53
CA THR A 216 -6.85 -42.17 3.80
C THR A 216 -5.98 -43.38 3.56
N ASN A 217 -4.74 -43.39 4.05
CA ASN A 217 -4.07 -44.41 4.87
C ASN A 217 -2.58 -44.16 5.00
N GLU A 218 -2.09 -44.37 6.18
CA GLU A 218 -0.69 -44.23 6.60
C GLU A 218 0.23 -45.20 5.85
N GLU A 219 1.24 -44.67 5.17
CA GLU A 219 2.52 -45.33 4.99
C GLU A 219 3.60 -44.28 4.90
N CYS A 220 4.65 -44.49 5.66
CA CYS A 220 5.84 -43.67 5.79
C CYS A 220 6.52 -43.51 4.42
N THR A 221 6.11 -42.50 3.66
CA THR A 221 6.80 -42.03 2.47
C THR A 221 7.59 -40.77 2.86
N ILE A 222 8.89 -40.82 2.60
CA ILE A 222 9.85 -39.69 2.71
C ILE A 222 9.16 -38.48 2.10
N SER A 223 8.81 -37.52 2.94
CA SER A 223 8.28 -36.24 2.50
C SER A 223 9.40 -35.52 1.71
N VAL A 224 9.25 -35.44 0.42
CA VAL A 224 10.03 -34.50 -0.39
C VAL A 224 9.69 -33.13 0.17
N ASP A 225 10.65 -32.47 0.82
CA ASP A 225 10.45 -31.14 1.44
C ASP A 225 9.91 -30.21 0.36
N LYS A 226 8.74 -29.63 0.65
CA LYS A 226 8.08 -28.70 -0.26
C LYS A 226 9.06 -27.56 -0.58
N PRO A 227 9.23 -27.18 -1.86
CA PRO A 227 10.16 -26.10 -2.22
C PRO A 227 9.80 -24.80 -1.54
N ILE A 228 10.82 -24.07 -1.08
CA ILE A 228 10.68 -22.72 -0.55
C ILE A 228 10.42 -21.77 -1.71
N LYS A 229 9.34 -21.00 -1.64
CA LYS A 229 8.96 -20.03 -2.68
C LYS A 229 9.17 -18.60 -2.19
N LEU A 230 10.07 -17.87 -2.84
CA LEU A 230 10.32 -16.47 -2.61
C LEU A 230 9.53 -15.63 -3.63
N GLY A 231 8.81 -14.60 -3.21
CA GLY A 231 7.94 -13.82 -4.08
C GLY A 231 8.29 -12.33 -4.16
N PHE A 232 8.44 -11.81 -5.38
CA PHE A 232 8.48 -10.39 -5.66
C PHE A 232 7.17 -9.98 -6.35
N PHE A 233 6.45 -9.00 -5.77
CA PHE A 233 5.12 -8.60 -6.26
C PHE A 233 4.94 -7.09 -6.35
N GLY A 234 4.03 -6.67 -7.22
CA GLY A 234 3.53 -5.31 -7.34
C GLY A 234 3.98 -4.60 -8.62
N GLN A 235 3.84 -3.28 -8.66
CA GLN A 235 4.23 -2.50 -9.83
C GLN A 235 5.72 -2.64 -10.11
N PHE A 236 6.06 -3.09 -11.32
CA PHE A 236 7.45 -3.15 -11.78
C PHE A 236 7.99 -1.73 -12.02
N ARG A 237 9.19 -1.49 -11.54
CA ARG A 237 9.99 -0.28 -11.78
C ARG A 237 11.46 -0.63 -11.66
N LYS A 238 12.29 -0.05 -12.52
CA LYS A 238 13.74 -0.31 -12.54
C LYS A 238 14.41 -0.13 -11.16
N GLU A 239 13.99 0.88 -10.40
CA GLU A 239 14.54 1.18 -9.06
C GLU A 239 14.25 0.12 -7.99
N LYS A 240 13.42 -0.88 -8.30
CA LYS A 240 13.18 -2.02 -7.42
C LYS A 240 14.26 -3.11 -7.50
N ASN A 241 15.28 -2.93 -8.32
CA ASN A 241 16.48 -3.78 -8.42
C ASN A 241 16.23 -5.28 -8.66
N ILE A 242 15.08 -5.64 -9.23
CA ILE A 242 14.71 -7.05 -9.36
C ILE A 242 15.68 -7.82 -10.30
N GLU A 243 16.19 -7.18 -11.35
CA GLU A 243 17.16 -7.79 -12.27
C GLU A 243 18.44 -8.21 -11.52
N ARG A 244 19.05 -7.31 -10.74
CA ARG A 244 20.23 -7.63 -9.91
C ARG A 244 19.94 -8.71 -8.87
N PHE A 245 18.72 -8.75 -8.34
CA PHE A 245 18.29 -9.79 -7.43
C PHE A 245 18.21 -11.14 -8.13
N ILE A 246 17.66 -11.20 -9.35
CA ILE A 246 17.60 -12.42 -10.14
C ILE A 246 19.02 -12.89 -10.50
N ASP A 247 19.94 -12.00 -10.88
CA ASP A 247 21.34 -12.35 -11.13
C ASP A 247 21.97 -13.04 -9.91
N ALA A 248 21.76 -12.47 -8.72
CA ALA A 248 22.25 -13.04 -7.49
C ALA A 248 21.60 -14.41 -7.19
N PHE A 249 20.28 -14.52 -7.35
CA PHE A 249 19.56 -15.77 -7.16
C PHE A 249 20.07 -16.88 -8.09
N VAL A 250 20.24 -16.58 -9.37
CA VAL A 250 20.77 -17.52 -10.37
C VAL A 250 22.19 -17.96 -10.03
N SER A 251 23.04 -17.06 -9.52
CA SER A 251 24.43 -17.39 -9.15
C SER A 251 24.55 -18.40 -8.00
N LEU A 252 23.49 -18.56 -7.21
CA LEU A 252 23.44 -19.52 -6.11
C LEU A 252 23.20 -20.96 -6.59
N ASN A 253 22.81 -21.13 -7.86
CA ASN A 253 22.55 -22.44 -8.47
C ASN A 253 21.62 -23.33 -7.64
N TYR A 254 20.58 -22.77 -7.05
CA TYR A 254 19.52 -23.55 -6.43
C TYR A 254 18.89 -24.50 -7.45
N ASP A 255 18.64 -25.71 -7.01
CA ASP A 255 17.76 -26.64 -7.71
C ASP A 255 16.28 -26.25 -7.48
N ASP A 256 15.36 -27.15 -7.74
CA ASP A 256 13.92 -26.91 -7.55
C ASP A 256 13.53 -26.77 -6.06
N SER A 257 14.47 -26.92 -5.11
CA SER A 257 14.19 -26.76 -3.67
C SER A 257 13.93 -25.29 -3.27
N VAL A 258 14.44 -24.32 -4.04
CA VAL A 258 14.15 -22.90 -3.86
C VAL A 258 13.65 -22.31 -5.17
N GLN A 259 12.46 -21.74 -5.15
CA GLN A 259 11.80 -21.15 -6.31
C GLN A 259 11.63 -19.64 -6.13
N LEU A 260 11.71 -18.89 -7.23
CA LEU A 260 11.49 -17.46 -7.28
C LEU A 260 10.27 -17.14 -8.14
N VAL A 261 9.29 -16.45 -7.56
CA VAL A 261 8.10 -15.95 -8.29
C VAL A 261 8.25 -14.44 -8.46
N VAL A 262 8.26 -13.96 -9.68
CA VAL A 262 8.42 -12.54 -10.02
C VAL A 262 7.16 -12.06 -10.75
N GLN A 263 6.32 -11.31 -10.04
CA GLN A 263 5.16 -10.65 -10.64
C GLN A 263 5.45 -9.17 -10.84
N GLY A 264 5.14 -8.64 -12.01
CA GLY A 264 5.29 -7.23 -12.35
C GLY A 264 4.07 -6.68 -13.09
N ALA A 265 3.41 -5.67 -12.50
CA ALA A 265 2.46 -4.83 -13.23
C ALA A 265 3.20 -3.64 -13.82
N THR A 266 3.01 -3.34 -15.09
CA THR A 266 3.67 -2.21 -15.75
C THR A 266 2.63 -1.16 -16.17
N VAL A 267 2.95 0.13 -15.95
CA VAL A 267 2.08 1.26 -16.30
C VAL A 267 2.64 2.02 -17.50
N LYS A 268 3.96 2.08 -17.60
CA LYS A 268 4.65 2.78 -18.69
C LYS A 268 5.15 1.77 -19.72
N PRO A 269 5.07 2.08 -21.01
CA PRO A 269 5.58 1.19 -22.07
C PRO A 269 7.05 0.79 -21.86
N GLU A 270 7.91 1.75 -21.49
CA GLU A 270 9.33 1.49 -21.25
C GLU A 270 9.59 0.52 -20.10
N ASP A 271 8.77 0.54 -19.04
CA ASP A 271 8.85 -0.43 -17.95
C ASP A 271 8.38 -1.83 -18.42
N GLY A 272 7.39 -1.87 -19.34
CA GLY A 272 6.91 -3.11 -19.96
C GLY A 272 7.98 -3.77 -20.83
N GLU A 273 8.60 -3.02 -21.72
CA GLU A 273 9.68 -3.51 -22.59
C GLU A 273 10.86 -4.04 -21.76
N LEU A 274 11.25 -3.33 -20.71
CA LEU A 274 12.31 -3.75 -19.82
C LEU A 274 11.94 -5.06 -19.10
N PHE A 275 10.71 -5.18 -18.58
CA PHE A 275 10.29 -6.38 -17.88
C PHE A 275 10.25 -7.60 -18.82
N GLU A 276 9.74 -7.43 -20.04
CA GLU A 276 9.77 -8.50 -21.07
C GLU A 276 11.20 -8.92 -21.44
N SER A 277 12.16 -7.99 -21.48
CA SER A 277 13.56 -8.33 -21.71
C SER A 277 14.15 -9.19 -20.58
N ILE A 278 13.79 -8.87 -19.33
CA ILE A 278 14.18 -9.66 -18.16
C ILE A 278 13.56 -11.07 -18.24
N ILE A 279 12.25 -11.18 -18.53
CA ILE A 279 11.60 -12.48 -18.72
C ILE A 279 12.34 -13.31 -19.76
N LYS A 280 12.61 -12.75 -20.95
CA LYS A 280 13.31 -13.45 -22.03
C LYS A 280 14.71 -13.92 -21.61
N GLN A 281 15.44 -13.12 -20.85
CA GLN A 281 16.80 -13.44 -20.39
C GLN A 281 16.82 -14.61 -19.41
N TYR A 282 15.84 -14.69 -18.50
CA TYR A 282 15.85 -15.65 -17.39
C TYR A 282 14.83 -16.78 -17.50
N SER A 283 14.00 -16.83 -18.56
CA SER A 283 12.99 -17.90 -18.78
C SER A 283 13.58 -19.30 -18.94
N LYS A 284 14.88 -19.44 -19.16
CA LYS A 284 15.59 -20.70 -19.21
C LYS A 284 15.76 -21.41 -17.85
N TYR A 285 15.56 -20.70 -16.74
CA TYR A 285 15.70 -21.24 -15.39
C TYR A 285 14.34 -21.76 -14.90
N SER A 286 14.23 -23.09 -14.69
CA SER A 286 12.97 -23.77 -14.31
C SER A 286 12.45 -23.34 -12.95
N ASN A 287 13.33 -22.91 -12.05
CA ASN A 287 13.01 -22.47 -10.70
C ASN A 287 12.65 -20.98 -10.61
N ILE A 288 12.46 -20.28 -11.74
CA ILE A 288 11.99 -18.89 -11.78
C ILE A 288 10.68 -18.80 -12.58
N GLN A 289 9.63 -18.36 -11.91
CA GLN A 289 8.32 -18.12 -12.52
C GLN A 289 8.09 -16.62 -12.71
N PHE A 290 7.67 -16.19 -13.90
CA PHE A 290 7.31 -14.81 -14.19
C PHE A 290 5.81 -14.66 -14.43
N ILE A 291 5.25 -13.55 -13.91
CA ILE A 291 3.86 -13.15 -14.11
C ILE A 291 3.84 -11.69 -14.55
N HIS A 292 3.66 -11.41 -15.84
CA HIS A 292 3.52 -10.05 -16.37
C HIS A 292 2.05 -9.66 -16.45
N ALA A 293 1.46 -9.36 -15.31
CA ALA A 293 0.05 -8.99 -15.20
C ALA A 293 -0.21 -8.09 -13.99
N SER A 294 -1.26 -7.28 -14.07
CA SER A 294 -1.80 -6.56 -12.92
C SER A 294 -2.76 -7.47 -12.18
N LEU A 295 -2.33 -8.03 -11.06
CA LEU A 295 -3.16 -8.87 -10.20
C LEU A 295 -3.99 -7.99 -9.24
N ILE A 296 -5.27 -8.30 -9.09
CA ILE A 296 -6.21 -7.62 -8.19
C ILE A 296 -7.13 -8.61 -7.48
N GLY A 297 -7.63 -8.24 -6.30
CA GLY A 297 -8.60 -9.04 -5.55
C GLY A 297 -8.09 -10.46 -5.27
N LYS A 298 -8.91 -11.47 -5.56
CA LYS A 298 -8.60 -12.89 -5.27
C LYS A 298 -7.34 -13.41 -5.96
N ASP A 299 -7.01 -12.91 -7.15
CA ASP A 299 -5.81 -13.35 -7.87
C ASP A 299 -4.55 -12.79 -7.21
N TRP A 300 -4.60 -11.54 -6.72
CA TRP A 300 -3.56 -10.95 -5.89
C TRP A 300 -3.36 -11.75 -4.60
N ASP A 301 -4.44 -12.04 -3.87
CA ASP A 301 -4.38 -12.79 -2.63
C ASP A 301 -3.80 -14.20 -2.84
N ARG A 302 -4.26 -14.90 -3.89
CA ARG A 302 -3.75 -16.22 -4.26
C ARG A 302 -2.24 -16.20 -4.55
N ALA A 303 -1.79 -15.21 -5.29
CA ALA A 303 -0.38 -15.06 -5.61
C ALA A 303 0.47 -14.84 -4.35
N LEU A 304 0.06 -13.96 -3.44
CA LEU A 304 0.75 -13.73 -2.17
C LEU A 304 0.72 -14.94 -1.24
N LEU A 305 -0.41 -15.67 -1.18
CA LEU A 305 -0.54 -16.87 -0.37
C LEU A 305 0.29 -18.05 -0.91
N SER A 306 0.58 -18.06 -2.22
CA SER A 306 1.34 -19.14 -2.87
C SER A 306 2.84 -19.15 -2.55
N VAL A 307 3.38 -18.11 -1.96
CA VAL A 307 4.80 -18.00 -1.61
C VAL A 307 5.03 -18.05 -0.11
N ASP A 308 6.24 -18.40 0.31
CA ASP A 308 6.60 -18.55 1.72
C ASP A 308 7.15 -17.24 2.32
N ALA A 309 7.76 -16.39 1.50
CA ALA A 309 8.31 -15.09 1.91
C ALA A 309 8.23 -14.04 0.80
N LEU A 310 8.29 -12.76 1.17
CA LEU A 310 8.24 -11.65 0.22
C LEU A 310 9.58 -10.90 0.13
N LEU A 311 9.89 -10.44 -1.08
CA LEU A 311 11.13 -9.78 -1.44
C LEU A 311 10.90 -8.30 -1.77
N LEU A 312 11.60 -7.40 -1.10
CA LEU A 312 11.53 -5.96 -1.32
C LEU A 312 12.95 -5.36 -1.52
N PRO A 313 13.68 -5.71 -2.59
CA PRO A 313 15.05 -5.26 -2.82
C PRO A 313 15.12 -3.82 -3.39
N TYR A 314 14.25 -2.92 -2.94
CA TYR A 314 14.07 -1.58 -3.50
C TYR A 314 15.24 -0.66 -3.13
N GLY A 315 15.98 -0.12 -4.11
CA GLY A 315 17.19 0.67 -3.88
C GLY A 315 17.03 2.19 -3.95
N ALA A 316 15.82 2.72 -4.10
CA ALA A 316 15.64 4.16 -4.23
C ALA A 316 15.50 4.85 -2.87
N GLU A 317 16.28 5.92 -2.63
CA GLU A 317 16.29 6.71 -1.39
C GLU A 317 14.88 7.19 -0.97
N ARG A 318 13.98 7.40 -1.93
CA ARG A 318 12.61 7.86 -1.63
C ARG A 318 11.85 6.92 -0.69
N TYR A 319 12.16 5.62 -0.66
CA TYR A 319 11.51 4.65 0.21
C TYR A 319 11.83 4.87 1.69
N ARG A 320 12.88 5.61 2.02
CA ARG A 320 13.18 6.02 3.40
C ARG A 320 12.19 7.05 3.96
N TYR A 321 11.48 7.76 3.09
CA TYR A 321 10.56 8.85 3.45
C TYR A 321 9.09 8.47 3.30
N HIS A 322 8.83 7.27 2.80
CA HIS A 322 7.49 6.74 2.60
C HIS A 322 7.41 5.34 3.20
N TRP A 323 6.29 4.99 3.77
CA TRP A 323 6.07 3.62 4.18
C TRP A 323 5.87 2.72 2.94
N ALA A 324 6.44 1.52 3.00
CA ALA A 324 6.35 0.57 1.89
C ALA A 324 5.11 -0.31 2.06
N ALA A 325 4.04 -0.03 1.32
CA ALA A 325 2.79 -0.79 1.40
C ALA A 325 3.00 -2.31 1.30
N MET A 326 3.96 -2.77 0.48
CA MET A 326 4.27 -4.20 0.37
C MET A 326 4.85 -4.82 1.65
N LEU A 327 5.55 -4.05 2.50
CA LEU A 327 5.98 -4.55 3.81
C LEU A 327 4.77 -4.81 4.70
N PHE A 328 3.80 -3.90 4.71
CA PHE A 328 2.57 -4.04 5.50
C PHE A 328 1.59 -5.05 4.88
N THR A 329 1.67 -5.29 3.58
CA THR A 329 1.03 -6.44 2.93
C THR A 329 1.67 -7.75 3.43
N ALA A 330 3.00 -7.82 3.50
CA ALA A 330 3.69 -9.01 4.00
C ALA A 330 3.28 -9.33 5.45
N ILE A 331 3.22 -8.32 6.31
CA ILE A 331 2.77 -8.48 7.70
C ILE A 331 1.33 -9.00 7.74
N GLY A 332 0.40 -8.39 6.99
CA GLY A 332 -1.01 -8.81 6.96
C GLY A 332 -1.23 -10.20 6.37
N PHE A 333 -0.36 -10.67 5.47
CA PHE A 333 -0.36 -12.02 4.92
C PHE A 333 0.51 -13.01 5.70
N HIS A 334 1.08 -12.59 6.83
CA HIS A 334 1.98 -13.39 7.67
C HIS A 334 3.17 -13.98 6.89
N LYS A 335 3.78 -13.18 6.00
CA LYS A 335 4.93 -13.58 5.18
C LYS A 335 6.21 -12.94 5.70
N PRO A 336 7.23 -13.71 6.09
CA PRO A 336 8.56 -13.18 6.33
C PRO A 336 9.09 -12.38 5.15
N VAL A 337 9.99 -11.43 5.41
CA VAL A 337 10.45 -10.50 4.38
C VAL A 337 11.98 -10.44 4.27
N LEU A 338 12.47 -10.29 3.04
CA LEU A 338 13.85 -9.88 2.77
C LEU A 338 13.80 -8.50 2.14
N ILE A 339 14.23 -7.48 2.87
CA ILE A 339 14.08 -6.07 2.50
C ILE A 339 15.45 -5.40 2.28
N SER A 340 15.47 -4.35 1.46
CA SER A 340 16.62 -3.44 1.40
C SER A 340 16.67 -2.47 2.59
N PRO A 341 17.82 -1.85 2.87
CA PRO A 341 17.96 -0.86 3.96
C PRO A 341 17.08 0.39 3.78
N GLU A 342 16.55 0.61 2.59
CA GLU A 342 15.65 1.71 2.28
C GLU A 342 14.20 1.45 2.68
N ILE A 343 13.84 0.19 2.99
CA ILE A 343 12.46 -0.23 3.29
C ILE A 343 12.25 -0.37 4.79
N ASN A 344 11.99 0.73 5.45
CA ASN A 344 11.52 0.76 6.85
C ASN A 344 12.19 -0.30 7.76
N PRO A 345 13.53 -0.33 7.88
CA PRO A 345 14.24 -1.32 8.67
C PRO A 345 13.86 -1.28 10.15
N GLU A 346 13.32 -0.16 10.62
CA GLU A 346 12.81 0.04 11.99
C GLU A 346 11.76 -1.02 12.38
N VAL A 347 10.99 -1.51 11.40
CA VAL A 347 10.03 -2.60 11.64
C VAL A 347 10.73 -3.91 11.98
N LEU A 348 11.85 -4.22 11.30
CA LEU A 348 12.63 -5.43 11.55
C LEU A 348 13.44 -5.33 12.85
N GLU A 349 13.82 -4.12 13.26
CA GLU A 349 14.46 -3.87 14.56
C GLU A 349 13.50 -4.13 15.73
N GLN A 350 12.20 -3.81 15.52
CA GLN A 350 11.15 -3.98 16.52
C GLN A 350 10.58 -5.41 16.53
N TYR A 351 10.43 -6.01 15.34
CA TYR A 351 9.79 -7.32 15.16
C TYR A 351 10.69 -8.25 14.38
N SER A 352 10.83 -9.48 14.84
CA SER A 352 11.54 -10.53 14.10
C SER A 352 10.65 -11.04 12.94
N ILE A 353 10.59 -10.29 11.83
CA ILE A 353 9.74 -10.63 10.69
C ILE A 353 10.53 -10.90 9.39
N GLY A 354 11.85 -10.86 9.45
CA GLY A 354 12.68 -11.05 8.26
C GLY A 354 14.08 -10.51 8.42
N GLU A 355 14.72 -10.19 7.29
CA GLU A 355 16.11 -9.73 7.26
C GLU A 355 16.33 -8.54 6.34
N VAL A 356 17.40 -7.79 6.62
CA VAL A 356 17.88 -6.69 5.78
C VAL A 356 18.94 -7.20 4.82
N LEU A 357 18.74 -6.90 3.53
CA LEU A 357 19.59 -7.31 2.42
C LEU A 357 20.63 -6.23 2.09
N ASN A 358 21.91 -6.62 1.99
CA ASN A 358 22.94 -5.71 1.47
C ASN A 358 22.89 -5.69 -0.07
N LEU A 359 22.68 -4.51 -0.66
CA LEU A 359 22.57 -4.31 -2.11
C LEU A 359 23.89 -3.89 -2.80
N ASP A 360 25.03 -3.88 -2.12
CA ASP A 360 26.29 -3.35 -2.66
C ASP A 360 26.77 -4.11 -3.90
N SER A 361 26.63 -5.43 -3.89
CA SER A 361 27.10 -6.31 -4.98
C SER A 361 26.14 -7.49 -5.20
N VAL A 362 26.22 -8.13 -6.37
CA VAL A 362 25.52 -9.39 -6.64
C VAL A 362 25.89 -10.46 -5.63
N ASN A 363 27.16 -10.53 -5.22
CA ASN A 363 27.64 -11.48 -4.22
C ASN A 363 27.03 -11.23 -2.84
N SER A 364 26.98 -9.97 -2.36
CA SER A 364 26.34 -9.64 -1.07
C SER A 364 24.83 -9.88 -1.07
N ILE A 365 24.17 -9.66 -2.21
CA ILE A 365 22.76 -10.04 -2.41
C ILE A 365 22.60 -11.56 -2.29
N GLY A 366 23.46 -12.34 -3.00
CA GLY A 366 23.45 -13.80 -2.94
C GLY A 366 23.63 -14.34 -1.52
N GLN A 367 24.62 -13.83 -0.79
CA GLN A 367 24.82 -14.20 0.62
C GLN A 367 23.60 -13.89 1.50
N GLY A 368 22.95 -12.75 1.25
CA GLY A 368 21.71 -12.37 1.95
C GLY A 368 20.54 -13.31 1.64
N ILE A 369 20.38 -13.71 0.37
CA ILE A 369 19.37 -14.69 -0.05
C ILE A 369 19.62 -16.03 0.63
N GLN A 370 20.86 -16.54 0.58
CA GLN A 370 21.22 -17.83 1.17
C GLN A 370 20.91 -17.86 2.67
N ARG A 371 21.41 -16.87 3.41
CA ARG A 371 21.14 -16.74 4.85
C ARG A 371 19.66 -16.68 5.17
N PHE A 372 18.89 -15.89 4.40
CA PHE A 372 17.45 -15.76 4.60
C PHE A 372 16.70 -17.07 4.36
N VAL A 373 17.05 -17.83 3.30
CA VAL A 373 16.50 -19.16 3.02
C VAL A 373 16.77 -20.14 4.16
N GLU A 374 18.01 -20.16 4.68
CA GLU A 374 18.38 -20.98 5.85
C GLU A 374 17.54 -20.58 7.08
N ASN A 375 17.38 -19.28 7.33
CA ASN A 375 16.63 -18.78 8.48
C ASN A 375 15.10 -18.96 8.34
N LEU A 376 14.54 -19.01 7.14
CA LEU A 376 13.13 -19.37 6.94
C LEU A 376 12.80 -20.77 7.48
N GLN A 377 13.76 -21.70 7.41
CA GLN A 377 13.60 -23.06 7.93
C GLN A 377 13.81 -23.12 9.46
N HIS A 378 14.84 -22.44 9.96
CA HIS A 378 15.25 -22.55 11.36
C HIS A 378 14.45 -21.62 12.30
N ASN A 379 14.04 -20.43 11.84
CA ASN A 379 13.42 -19.40 12.67
C ASN A 379 11.90 -19.23 12.40
N LYS A 380 11.25 -20.27 11.87
CA LYS A 380 9.84 -20.21 11.43
C LYS A 380 8.91 -19.71 12.55
N GLU A 381 9.01 -20.23 13.75
CA GLU A 381 8.12 -19.82 14.86
C GLU A 381 8.45 -18.39 15.35
N GLN A 382 9.72 -18.00 15.32
CA GLN A 382 10.12 -16.62 15.66
C GLN A 382 9.54 -15.62 14.67
N TYR A 383 9.64 -15.88 13.35
CA TYR A 383 9.03 -15.03 12.33
C TYR A 383 7.52 -14.97 12.45
N LYS A 384 6.88 -16.12 12.70
CA LYS A 384 5.43 -16.19 12.90
C LYS A 384 4.98 -15.32 14.08
N GLN A 385 5.64 -15.42 15.23
CA GLN A 385 5.30 -14.61 16.40
C GLN A 385 5.56 -13.11 16.14
N GLY A 386 6.69 -12.77 15.50
CA GLY A 386 7.00 -11.39 15.11
C GLY A 386 5.94 -10.79 14.18
N LEU A 387 5.50 -11.56 13.18
CA LEU A 387 4.45 -11.14 12.25
C LEU A 387 3.10 -10.96 12.94
N MET A 388 2.73 -11.83 13.88
CA MET A 388 1.50 -11.69 14.67
C MET A 388 1.53 -10.41 15.51
N ASN A 389 2.62 -10.15 16.23
CA ASN A 389 2.78 -8.93 17.02
C ASN A 389 2.74 -7.66 16.15
N ALA A 390 3.46 -7.67 15.03
CA ALA A 390 3.43 -6.56 14.08
C ALA A 390 2.02 -6.33 13.48
N ASN A 391 1.29 -7.41 13.17
CA ASN A 391 -0.08 -7.31 12.64
C ASN A 391 -1.06 -6.68 13.64
N GLU A 392 -0.88 -6.95 14.94
CA GLU A 392 -1.68 -6.33 16.00
C GLU A 392 -1.39 -4.82 16.12
N ASP A 393 -0.12 -4.43 16.18
CA ASP A 393 0.29 -3.04 16.37
C ASP A 393 -0.01 -2.17 15.12
N TYR A 394 0.05 -2.74 13.93
CA TYR A 394 -0.31 -2.08 12.66
C TYR A 394 -1.74 -2.36 12.22
N SER A 395 -2.62 -2.77 13.15
CA SER A 395 -4.02 -3.09 12.84
C SER A 395 -4.80 -1.87 12.35
N HIS A 396 -5.88 -2.13 11.59
CA HIS A 396 -6.81 -1.08 11.16
C HIS A 396 -7.40 -0.31 12.34
N ARG A 397 -7.62 -1.03 13.45
CA ARG A 397 -8.12 -0.45 14.71
C ARG A 397 -7.14 0.59 15.27
N ALA A 398 -5.85 0.26 15.33
CA ALA A 398 -4.82 1.17 15.79
C ALA A 398 -4.73 2.43 14.92
N LEU A 399 -4.83 2.28 13.59
CA LEU A 399 -4.88 3.40 12.66
C LEU A 399 -6.05 4.34 12.98
N ILE A 400 -7.28 3.84 13.03
CA ILE A 400 -8.46 4.68 13.26
C ILE A 400 -8.38 5.36 14.65
N GLN A 401 -7.99 4.63 15.68
CA GLN A 401 -7.82 5.21 17.01
C GLN A 401 -6.77 6.34 17.03
N SER A 402 -5.68 6.21 16.28
CA SER A 402 -4.67 7.26 16.19
C SER A 402 -5.16 8.52 15.45
N ILE A 403 -6.14 8.38 14.56
CA ILE A 403 -6.74 9.51 13.82
C ILE A 403 -7.79 10.22 14.65
N ILE A 404 -8.79 9.50 15.19
CA ILE A 404 -10.03 10.10 15.73
C ILE A 404 -10.08 10.29 17.25
N ASN A 405 -9.21 9.64 18.03
CA ASN A 405 -9.15 9.81 19.49
C ASN A 405 -8.22 10.99 19.86
N VAL A 406 -8.65 12.22 19.56
CA VAL A 406 -7.88 13.44 19.79
C VAL A 406 -8.49 14.33 20.85
#